data_95afa89a79e9eb88441014a73f49dd6e
#
_entry.id   95afa89a79e9eb88441014a73f49dd6e
#
_cell.length_a   1.000
_cell.length_b   1.000
_cell.length_c   1.000
_cell.angle_alpha   90.00
_cell.angle_beta   90.00
_cell.angle_gamma   90.00
#
_symmetry.space_group_name_H-M   'P 1'
#
loop_
_entity.id
_entity.type
_entity.pdbx_description
1 polymer ?
#
loop_
_entity_poly.entity_id
_entity_poly.type
_entity_poly.pdbx_seq_one_letter_code
_entity_poly.pdbx_strand_id
1 'polypeptide(L)'
;MEQLTEREKRKLKTENSDQGTLTTRILFFLPVVYSFWMLFGILPAEAGVILPFGPPGFITVHNKSVRELRFADVQPQQFDFSCGSAAVATLMTYSFDRPTTEQEAFKYMYLHGDKNKIRKEGFSLLDIKSFLGSIGYVADGYRISLDRLHQAHLPAIALIQVHGYKHFVVVKGVSNRQVLIGDSAFGLRIVPRKRFVRQWQGSLFFMVHSGKNLPVARKNFNGSSEWAAAGIKGPTHLARIVPDVWTMILTEGGPNQFQLGGFAKIGIP
;
A
#
# COMPACT_ATOMS: atom_id res chain seq x y z
N MET A 1 -16.44 -45.35 -51.81
CA MET A 1 -17.47 -44.40 -51.31
C MET A 1 -18.30 -45.15 -50.27
N GLU A 2 -17.91 -44.95 -49.02
CA GLU A 2 -18.48 -45.64 -47.88
C GLU A 2 -19.77 -44.93 -47.47
N GLN A 3 -20.91 -45.62 -47.53
CA GLN A 3 -22.22 -45.07 -47.17
C GLN A 3 -22.35 -45.13 -45.66
N LEU A 4 -22.45 -43.98 -45.02
CA LEU A 4 -22.74 -43.84 -43.60
C LEU A 4 -24.05 -44.55 -43.23
N THR A 5 -24.03 -45.33 -42.15
CA THR A 5 -25.20 -46.07 -41.69
C THR A 5 -26.29 -45.14 -41.14
N GLU A 6 -27.58 -45.57 -41.20
CA GLU A 6 -28.72 -44.80 -40.71
C GLU A 6 -28.61 -44.39 -39.21
N ARG A 7 -27.81 -45.12 -38.45
CA ARG A 7 -27.53 -44.80 -37.05
C ARG A 7 -26.60 -43.58 -36.87
N GLU A 8 -25.65 -43.43 -37.79
CA GLU A 8 -24.70 -42.29 -37.76
C GLU A 8 -25.39 -41.01 -38.25
N LYS A 9 -26.28 -41.13 -39.22
CA LYS A 9 -27.11 -40.00 -39.71
C LYS A 9 -28.04 -39.47 -38.60
N ARG A 10 -28.62 -40.36 -37.75
CA ARG A 10 -29.44 -39.94 -36.60
C ARG A 10 -28.62 -39.25 -35.52
N LYS A 11 -27.37 -39.71 -35.22
CA LYS A 11 -26.51 -39.05 -34.24
C LYS A 11 -26.12 -37.64 -34.67
N LEU A 12 -25.72 -37.45 -35.94
CA LEU A 12 -25.41 -36.12 -36.48
C LEU A 12 -26.59 -35.16 -36.46
N LYS A 13 -27.81 -35.69 -36.64
CA LYS A 13 -29.03 -34.85 -36.59
C LYS A 13 -29.41 -34.41 -35.17
N THR A 14 -29.17 -35.23 -34.15
CA THR A 14 -29.40 -34.87 -32.75
C THR A 14 -28.34 -33.90 -32.22
N GLU A 15 -27.08 -34.08 -32.64
CA GLU A 15 -25.98 -33.21 -32.19
C GLU A 15 -26.10 -31.80 -32.79
N ASN A 16 -26.58 -31.67 -34.02
CA ASN A 16 -26.84 -30.36 -34.67
C ASN A 16 -28.09 -29.65 -34.12
N SER A 17 -29.06 -30.39 -33.56
CA SER A 17 -30.27 -29.81 -32.93
C SER A 17 -29.94 -29.18 -31.57
N ASP A 18 -29.03 -29.77 -30.81
CA ASP A 18 -28.64 -29.24 -29.48
C ASP A 18 -27.77 -27.98 -29.57
N GLN A 19 -26.91 -27.91 -30.59
CA GLN A 19 -26.07 -26.72 -30.80
C GLN A 19 -26.89 -25.48 -31.23
N GLY A 20 -27.94 -25.66 -32.01
CA GLY A 20 -28.83 -24.58 -32.43
C GLY A 20 -29.65 -23.96 -31.29
N THR A 21 -30.05 -24.76 -30.32
CA THR A 21 -30.83 -24.27 -29.15
C THR A 21 -29.97 -23.56 -28.11
N LEU A 22 -28.69 -23.95 -27.98
CA LEU A 22 -27.78 -23.28 -27.04
C LEU A 22 -27.35 -21.88 -27.54
N THR A 23 -27.02 -21.77 -28.82
CA THR A 23 -26.62 -20.49 -29.44
C THR A 23 -27.76 -19.49 -29.47
N THR A 24 -29.00 -19.93 -29.74
CA THR A 24 -30.16 -19.04 -29.74
C THR A 24 -30.51 -18.54 -28.33
N ARG A 25 -30.36 -19.37 -27.30
CA ARG A 25 -30.55 -18.95 -25.89
C ARG A 25 -29.52 -17.94 -25.42
N ILE A 26 -28.26 -18.11 -25.79
CA ILE A 26 -27.16 -17.18 -25.41
C ILE A 26 -27.35 -15.81 -26.08
N LEU A 27 -27.80 -15.77 -27.36
CA LEU A 27 -28.05 -14.50 -28.06
C LEU A 27 -29.23 -13.69 -27.48
N PHE A 28 -30.22 -14.32 -26.87
CA PHE A 28 -31.33 -13.61 -26.23
C PHE A 28 -31.02 -13.11 -24.83
N PHE A 29 -30.06 -13.73 -24.10
CA PHE A 29 -29.68 -13.28 -22.76
C PHE A 29 -28.64 -12.15 -22.77
N LEU A 30 -27.81 -12.03 -23.80
CA LEU A 30 -26.79 -10.98 -23.91
C LEU A 30 -27.37 -9.54 -23.87
N PRO A 31 -28.46 -9.18 -24.59
CA PRO A 31 -28.98 -7.82 -24.53
C PRO A 31 -29.68 -7.51 -23.20
N VAL A 32 -30.21 -8.50 -22.49
CA VAL A 32 -30.84 -8.29 -21.18
C VAL A 32 -29.80 -8.02 -20.11
N VAL A 33 -28.68 -8.74 -20.14
CA VAL A 33 -27.54 -8.51 -19.22
C VAL A 33 -26.88 -7.17 -19.52
N TYR A 34 -26.73 -6.80 -20.80
CA TYR A 34 -26.15 -5.51 -21.19
C TYR A 34 -27.05 -4.33 -20.80
N SER A 35 -28.38 -4.47 -20.95
CA SER A 35 -29.36 -3.46 -20.53
C SER A 35 -29.42 -3.32 -19.00
N PHE A 36 -29.25 -4.41 -18.26
CA PHE A 36 -29.14 -4.37 -16.80
C PHE A 36 -27.88 -3.67 -16.32
N TRP A 37 -26.73 -3.88 -17.00
CA TRP A 37 -25.47 -3.18 -16.71
C TRP A 37 -25.51 -1.70 -17.06
N MET A 38 -26.22 -1.30 -18.13
CA MET A 38 -26.42 0.10 -18.49
C MET A 38 -27.37 0.84 -17.54
N LEU A 39 -28.36 0.15 -16.96
CA LEU A 39 -29.31 0.73 -16.00
C LEU A 39 -28.73 0.83 -14.57
N PHE A 40 -27.78 -0.06 -14.21
CA PHE A 40 -27.12 -0.08 -12.91
C PHE A 40 -25.61 0.21 -13.01
N GLY A 41 -25.19 0.98 -14.02
CA GLY A 41 -23.84 1.53 -14.08
C GLY A 41 -23.55 2.28 -12.78
N ILE A 42 -22.77 1.67 -11.89
CA ILE A 42 -22.28 2.29 -10.66
C ILE A 42 -21.34 3.39 -11.11
N LEU A 43 -21.87 4.59 -11.27
CA LEU A 43 -21.05 5.79 -11.37
C LEU A 43 -20.32 5.92 -10.03
N PRO A 44 -18.99 6.15 -10.04
CA PRO A 44 -18.30 6.45 -8.81
C PRO A 44 -18.96 7.70 -8.20
N ALA A 45 -19.56 7.54 -7.03
CA ALA A 45 -20.12 8.65 -6.29
C ALA A 45 -18.94 9.48 -5.76
N GLU A 46 -18.58 10.54 -6.48
CA GLU A 46 -17.70 11.57 -5.94
C GLU A 46 -18.48 12.34 -4.87
N ALA A 47 -18.10 12.16 -3.60
CA ALA A 47 -18.68 12.89 -2.50
C ALA A 47 -18.19 14.34 -2.52
N GLY A 48 -18.87 15.18 -3.29
CA GLY A 48 -18.69 16.64 -3.29
C GLY A 48 -19.73 17.32 -2.40
N VAL A 49 -19.33 18.23 -1.54
CA VAL A 49 -20.25 19.12 -0.81
C VAL A 49 -20.58 20.31 -1.71
N ILE A 50 -21.86 20.44 -2.07
CA ILE A 50 -22.36 21.59 -2.82
C ILE A 50 -22.68 22.69 -1.82
N LEU A 51 -21.91 23.79 -1.87
CA LEU A 51 -22.17 24.98 -1.05
C LEU A 51 -22.94 26.00 -1.90
N PRO A 52 -24.17 26.40 -1.52
CA PRO A 52 -24.93 27.42 -2.23
C PRO A 52 -24.52 28.83 -1.76
N PHE A 53 -23.43 29.38 -2.29
CA PHE A 53 -23.06 30.75 -2.05
C PHE A 53 -22.77 31.50 -3.37
N GLY A 54 -23.60 32.54 -3.66
CA GLY A 54 -23.37 33.54 -4.71
C GLY A 54 -24.16 33.32 -6.00
N PRO A 55 -24.20 34.33 -6.93
CA PRO A 55 -24.92 34.24 -8.19
C PRO A 55 -24.37 33.11 -9.07
N PRO A 56 -25.10 32.61 -10.06
CA PRO A 56 -25.22 31.20 -10.42
C PRO A 56 -23.89 30.51 -10.75
N GLY A 57 -23.39 29.76 -9.79
CA GLY A 57 -22.21 28.91 -9.97
C GLY A 57 -22.10 27.93 -8.79
N PHE A 58 -22.29 26.65 -9.06
CA PHE A 58 -22.03 25.61 -8.06
C PHE A 58 -20.52 25.39 -7.96
N ILE A 59 -19.93 25.63 -6.78
CA ILE A 59 -18.54 25.29 -6.52
C ILE A 59 -18.52 23.88 -5.94
N THR A 60 -18.01 22.92 -6.69
CA THR A 60 -17.75 21.57 -6.19
C THR A 60 -16.42 21.58 -5.43
N VAL A 61 -16.49 21.43 -4.12
CA VAL A 61 -15.29 21.30 -3.29
C VAL A 61 -14.97 19.82 -3.13
N HIS A 62 -13.89 19.36 -3.72
CA HIS A 62 -13.36 18.02 -3.53
C HIS A 62 -12.61 17.94 -2.18
N ASN A 63 -13.30 17.48 -1.16
CA ASN A 63 -12.68 17.31 0.16
C ASN A 63 -11.97 15.96 0.26
N LYS A 64 -10.65 15.99 0.45
CA LYS A 64 -9.88 14.79 0.79
C LYS A 64 -10.21 14.35 2.22
N SER A 65 -10.45 13.07 2.42
CA SER A 65 -10.62 12.50 3.76
C SER A 65 -9.32 12.62 4.58
N VAL A 66 -9.41 12.59 5.90
CA VAL A 66 -8.23 12.58 6.78
C VAL A 66 -7.30 11.39 6.46
N ARG A 67 -7.87 10.26 6.07
CA ARG A 67 -7.09 9.08 5.64
C ARG A 67 -6.32 9.38 4.35
N GLU A 68 -6.96 9.93 3.34
CA GLU A 68 -6.30 10.30 2.06
C GLU A 68 -5.16 11.29 2.29
N LEU A 69 -5.35 12.29 3.16
CA LEU A 69 -4.30 13.24 3.51
C LEU A 69 -3.12 12.56 4.22
N ARG A 70 -3.38 11.63 5.13
CA ARG A 70 -2.32 10.89 5.82
C ARG A 70 -1.55 9.95 4.90
N PHE A 71 -2.20 9.36 3.92
CA PHE A 71 -1.57 8.45 2.97
C PHE A 71 -1.13 9.13 1.67
N ALA A 72 -1.24 10.46 1.56
CA ALA A 72 -0.83 11.20 0.36
C ALA A 72 0.64 10.94 -0.03
N ASP A 73 1.52 10.79 0.98
CA ASP A 73 2.97 10.59 0.80
C ASP A 73 3.48 9.31 1.48
N VAL A 74 2.62 8.31 1.60
CA VAL A 74 2.94 6.98 2.17
C VAL A 74 2.25 5.89 1.39
N GLN A 75 2.98 4.87 0.99
CA GLN A 75 2.42 3.65 0.40
C GLN A 75 1.83 2.76 1.51
N PRO A 76 0.52 2.43 1.45
CA PRO A 76 -0.08 1.52 2.42
C PRO A 76 0.45 0.10 2.20
N GLN A 77 0.70 -0.63 3.28
CA GLN A 77 1.01 -2.07 3.21
C GLN A 77 -0.25 -2.87 2.88
N GLN A 78 -0.08 -3.96 2.12
CA GLN A 78 -1.18 -4.85 1.73
C GLN A 78 -1.28 -6.10 2.64
N PHE A 79 -0.18 -6.49 3.29
CA PHE A 79 -0.09 -7.65 4.18
C PHE A 79 0.55 -7.26 5.50
N ASP A 80 0.26 -7.99 6.57
CA ASP A 80 0.79 -7.72 7.92
C ASP A 80 2.32 -7.79 7.97
N PHE A 81 2.94 -8.65 7.17
CA PHE A 81 4.38 -8.82 7.09
C PHE A 81 5.07 -7.98 5.99
N SER A 82 4.33 -7.13 5.26
CA SER A 82 4.85 -6.39 4.11
C SER A 82 5.28 -4.94 4.42
N CYS A 83 5.40 -4.57 5.70
CA CYS A 83 5.83 -3.23 6.08
C CYS A 83 7.19 -2.82 5.48
N GLY A 84 8.10 -3.79 5.23
CA GLY A 84 9.39 -3.53 4.59
C GLY A 84 9.27 -3.13 3.12
N SER A 85 8.42 -3.80 2.33
CA SER A 85 8.16 -3.44 0.93
C SER A 85 7.43 -2.11 0.82
N ALA A 86 6.45 -1.85 1.69
CA ALA A 86 5.74 -0.59 1.73
C ALA A 86 6.65 0.58 2.18
N ALA A 87 7.56 0.35 3.12
CA ALA A 87 8.52 1.36 3.55
C ALA A 87 9.49 1.74 2.43
N VAL A 88 10.07 0.75 1.71
CA VAL A 88 10.96 1.07 0.59
C VAL A 88 10.22 1.70 -0.58
N ALA A 89 9.00 1.28 -0.88
CA ALA A 89 8.15 1.90 -1.89
C ALA A 89 7.81 3.37 -1.54
N THR A 90 7.49 3.63 -0.27
CA THR A 90 7.29 4.99 0.26
C THR A 90 8.55 5.84 0.10
N LEU A 91 9.70 5.31 0.50
CA LEU A 91 10.98 6.01 0.41
C LEU A 91 11.29 6.39 -1.05
N MET A 92 11.19 5.43 -1.97
CA MET A 92 11.55 5.66 -3.37
C MET A 92 10.57 6.61 -4.06
N THR A 93 9.27 6.41 -3.89
CA THR A 93 8.25 7.23 -4.57
C THR A 93 8.26 8.67 -4.08
N TYR A 94 8.19 8.88 -2.77
CA TYR A 94 7.94 10.21 -2.22
C TYR A 94 9.19 10.97 -1.77
N SER A 95 10.32 10.28 -1.60
CA SER A 95 11.55 10.95 -1.22
C SER A 95 12.56 11.02 -2.35
N PHE A 96 12.63 10.00 -3.21
CA PHE A 96 13.59 9.92 -4.31
C PHE A 96 12.99 10.21 -5.68
N ASP A 97 11.70 10.57 -5.76
CA ASP A 97 11.00 10.84 -7.03
C ASP A 97 11.14 9.69 -8.04
N ARG A 98 11.09 8.46 -7.53
CA ARG A 98 11.09 7.23 -8.33
C ARG A 98 9.83 6.45 -8.03
N PRO A 99 8.80 6.53 -8.89
CA PRO A 99 7.58 5.76 -8.71
C PRO A 99 7.88 4.29 -8.49
N THR A 100 7.48 3.79 -7.33
CA THR A 100 7.68 2.40 -6.90
C THR A 100 6.46 1.98 -6.12
N THR A 101 5.81 0.90 -6.55
CA THR A 101 4.65 0.35 -5.83
C THR A 101 5.10 -0.61 -4.73
N GLU A 102 4.27 -0.75 -3.69
CA GLU A 102 4.48 -1.78 -2.66
C GLU A 102 4.56 -3.17 -3.29
N GLN A 103 3.71 -3.45 -4.28
CA GLN A 103 3.65 -4.73 -4.98
C GLN A 103 4.93 -5.04 -5.80
N GLU A 104 5.53 -4.03 -6.45
CA GLU A 104 6.82 -4.18 -7.16
C GLU A 104 7.93 -4.59 -6.19
N ALA A 105 8.08 -3.85 -5.10
CA ALA A 105 9.08 -4.12 -4.07
C ALA A 105 8.82 -5.48 -3.39
N PHE A 106 7.58 -5.78 -3.03
CA PHE A 106 7.17 -7.06 -2.44
C PHE A 106 7.55 -8.23 -3.34
N LYS A 107 7.14 -8.19 -4.61
CA LYS A 107 7.39 -9.27 -5.58
C LYS A 107 8.88 -9.58 -5.70
N TYR A 108 9.70 -8.54 -5.87
CA TYR A 108 11.15 -8.72 -5.98
C TYR A 108 11.72 -9.35 -4.69
N MET A 109 11.45 -8.75 -3.54
CA MET A 109 12.02 -9.18 -2.25
C MET A 109 11.54 -10.58 -1.87
N TYR A 110 10.28 -10.94 -2.17
CA TYR A 110 9.74 -12.27 -1.90
C TYR A 110 10.33 -13.36 -2.82
N LEU A 111 10.60 -13.03 -4.09
CA LEU A 111 11.20 -13.99 -5.04
C LEU A 111 12.69 -14.24 -4.76
N HIS A 112 13.42 -13.24 -4.27
CA HIS A 112 14.87 -13.33 -4.06
C HIS A 112 15.28 -13.56 -2.59
N GLY A 113 14.33 -13.46 -1.65
CA GLY A 113 14.55 -13.69 -0.24
C GLY A 113 14.13 -15.09 0.24
N ASP A 114 14.36 -15.37 1.53
CA ASP A 114 13.90 -16.59 2.17
C ASP A 114 12.39 -16.51 2.46
N LYS A 115 11.60 -17.16 1.62
CA LYS A 115 10.13 -17.16 1.70
C LYS A 115 9.61 -17.64 3.06
N ASN A 116 10.26 -18.60 3.69
CA ASN A 116 9.83 -19.15 4.99
C ASN A 116 10.07 -18.14 6.11
N LYS A 117 11.22 -17.49 6.08
CA LYS A 117 11.57 -16.44 7.04
C LYS A 117 10.68 -15.21 6.85
N ILE A 118 10.48 -14.77 5.61
CA ILE A 118 9.64 -13.61 5.29
C ILE A 118 8.22 -13.80 5.80
N ARG A 119 7.63 -14.99 5.64
CA ARG A 119 6.27 -15.26 6.14
C ARG A 119 6.16 -15.23 7.67
N LYS A 120 7.23 -15.54 8.39
CA LYS A 120 7.25 -15.60 9.87
C LYS A 120 7.66 -14.27 10.51
N GLU A 121 8.63 -13.58 9.93
CA GLU A 121 9.32 -12.45 10.55
C GLU A 121 9.17 -11.15 9.74
N GLY A 122 8.60 -11.21 8.54
CA GLY A 122 8.58 -10.11 7.57
C GLY A 122 9.90 -9.97 6.82
N PHE A 123 9.98 -8.95 5.98
CA PHE A 123 11.19 -8.63 5.23
C PHE A 123 12.32 -8.14 6.14
N SER A 124 13.55 -8.42 5.75
CA SER A 124 14.76 -7.93 6.43
C SER A 124 15.32 -6.69 5.72
N LEU A 125 16.22 -5.97 6.39
CA LEU A 125 16.99 -4.88 5.76
C LEU A 125 17.86 -5.37 4.60
N LEU A 126 18.24 -6.65 4.60
CA LEU A 126 19.01 -7.24 3.50
C LEU A 126 18.13 -7.43 2.25
N ASP A 127 16.87 -7.81 2.41
CA ASP A 127 15.92 -7.89 1.31
C ASP A 127 15.68 -6.51 0.71
N ILE A 128 15.52 -5.48 1.55
CA ILE A 128 15.40 -4.07 1.13
C ILE A 128 16.66 -3.62 0.38
N LYS A 129 17.86 -3.96 0.89
CA LYS A 129 19.14 -3.65 0.25
C LYS A 129 19.24 -4.28 -1.13
N SER A 130 18.87 -5.56 -1.24
CA SER A 130 18.87 -6.30 -2.51
C SER A 130 17.94 -5.66 -3.54
N PHE A 131 16.72 -5.29 -3.14
CA PHE A 131 15.79 -4.59 -4.02
C PHE A 131 16.34 -3.24 -4.48
N LEU A 132 16.85 -2.41 -3.56
CA LEU A 132 17.43 -1.12 -3.92
C LEU A 132 18.62 -1.28 -4.87
N GLY A 133 19.49 -2.27 -4.66
CA GLY A 133 20.59 -2.59 -5.55
C GLY A 133 20.13 -2.96 -6.95
N SER A 134 19.05 -3.73 -7.09
CA SER A 134 18.48 -4.13 -8.38
C SER A 134 17.97 -2.95 -9.22
N ILE A 135 17.64 -1.85 -8.57
CA ILE A 135 17.15 -0.62 -9.21
C ILE A 135 18.22 0.51 -9.25
N GLY A 136 19.49 0.16 -8.96
CA GLY A 136 20.63 1.05 -9.11
C GLY A 136 20.87 2.02 -7.95
N TYR A 137 20.39 1.69 -6.74
CA TYR A 137 20.64 2.47 -5.52
C TYR A 137 21.54 1.71 -4.56
N VAL A 138 22.42 2.42 -3.88
CA VAL A 138 23.28 1.87 -2.83
C VAL A 138 22.78 2.37 -1.49
N ALA A 139 22.51 1.42 -0.59
CA ALA A 139 21.95 1.70 0.73
C ALA A 139 22.59 0.82 1.79
N ASP A 140 22.82 1.39 2.96
CA ASP A 140 23.42 0.72 4.09
C ASP A 140 22.82 1.16 5.43
N GLY A 141 23.09 0.36 6.46
CA GLY A 141 22.68 0.65 7.82
C GLY A 141 23.72 1.50 8.56
N TYR A 142 23.27 2.62 9.14
CA TYR A 142 24.12 3.55 9.90
C TYR A 142 23.64 3.69 11.34
N ARG A 143 24.56 3.53 12.29
CA ARG A 143 24.31 3.84 13.69
C ARG A 143 24.65 5.29 13.96
N ILE A 144 23.69 6.16 13.75
CA ILE A 144 23.81 7.61 13.95
C ILE A 144 22.66 8.13 14.79
N SER A 145 22.84 9.29 15.44
CA SER A 145 21.76 9.94 16.18
C SER A 145 20.71 10.59 15.26
N LEU A 146 19.54 10.89 15.81
CA LEU A 146 18.51 11.68 15.12
C LEU A 146 19.03 13.05 14.68
N ASP A 147 19.96 13.65 15.44
CA ASP A 147 20.54 14.95 15.08
C ASP A 147 21.47 14.83 13.88
N ARG A 148 22.21 13.73 13.79
CA ARG A 148 23.05 13.45 12.61
C ARG A 148 22.20 13.15 11.39
N LEU A 149 21.07 12.43 11.54
CA LEU A 149 20.13 12.21 10.47
C LEU A 149 19.52 13.54 9.99
N HIS A 150 19.16 14.42 10.94
CA HIS A 150 18.67 15.77 10.62
C HIS A 150 19.70 16.56 9.81
N GLN A 151 20.96 16.58 10.24
CA GLN A 151 22.06 17.25 9.53
C GLN A 151 22.34 16.67 8.13
N ALA A 152 22.18 15.36 7.95
CA ALA A 152 22.35 14.71 6.66
C ALA A 152 21.27 15.10 5.64
N HIS A 153 20.11 15.60 6.12
CA HIS A 153 18.94 15.90 5.30
C HIS A 153 18.52 14.73 4.40
N LEU A 154 18.62 13.49 4.92
CA LEU A 154 18.23 12.29 4.17
C LEU A 154 17.14 11.53 4.92
N PRO A 155 16.07 11.11 4.23
CA PRO A 155 15.12 10.20 4.80
C PRO A 155 15.77 8.82 5.03
N ALA A 156 15.27 8.09 6.02
CA ALA A 156 15.83 6.79 6.39
C ALA A 156 14.72 5.81 6.78
N ILE A 157 14.91 4.53 6.50
CA ILE A 157 14.08 3.47 7.06
C ILE A 157 14.60 3.15 8.47
N ALA A 158 13.69 3.07 9.43
CA ALA A 158 13.97 2.68 10.80
C ALA A 158 13.09 1.50 11.20
N LEU A 159 13.63 0.58 11.99
CA LEU A 159 12.87 -0.48 12.63
C LEU A 159 12.44 -0.01 14.01
N ILE A 160 11.15 0.07 14.25
CA ILE A 160 10.57 0.38 15.56
C ILE A 160 9.91 -0.86 16.16
N GLN A 161 9.80 -0.90 17.48
CA GLN A 161 9.04 -1.92 18.18
C GLN A 161 7.92 -1.27 18.99
N VAL A 162 6.69 -1.72 18.73
CA VAL A 162 5.49 -1.24 19.42
C VAL A 162 4.75 -2.45 19.94
N HIS A 163 4.54 -2.53 21.26
CA HIS A 163 3.87 -3.67 21.92
C HIS A 163 4.41 -5.05 21.51
N GLY A 164 5.74 -5.17 21.34
CA GLY A 164 6.39 -6.42 20.93
C GLY A 164 6.46 -6.64 19.41
N TYR A 165 5.68 -5.91 18.63
CA TYR A 165 5.66 -6.02 17.17
C TYR A 165 6.74 -5.12 16.54
N LYS A 166 7.56 -5.71 15.66
CA LYS A 166 8.60 -5.01 14.88
C LYS A 166 8.00 -4.46 13.59
N HIS A 167 8.23 -3.18 13.31
CA HIS A 167 7.63 -2.51 12.17
C HIS A 167 8.61 -1.54 11.50
N PHE A 168 8.69 -1.59 10.18
CA PHE A 168 9.48 -0.65 9.41
C PHE A 168 8.68 0.64 9.14
N VAL A 169 9.33 1.76 9.42
CA VAL A 169 8.80 3.11 9.13
C VAL A 169 9.84 3.92 8.38
N VAL A 170 9.41 4.91 7.61
CA VAL A 170 10.29 5.87 6.96
C VAL A 170 10.35 7.13 7.81
N VAL A 171 11.54 7.50 8.30
CA VAL A 171 11.77 8.80 8.92
C VAL A 171 11.89 9.84 7.83
N LYS A 172 10.92 10.73 7.74
CA LYS A 172 10.79 11.77 6.71
C LYS A 172 11.17 13.15 7.24
N GLY A 173 11.24 13.31 8.55
CA GLY A 173 11.64 14.56 9.17
C GLY A 173 11.96 14.42 10.66
N VAL A 174 12.81 15.31 11.14
CA VAL A 174 13.24 15.38 12.54
C VAL A 174 13.23 16.82 13.00
N SER A 175 12.63 17.08 14.15
CA SER A 175 12.70 18.34 14.88
C SER A 175 13.26 18.11 16.29
N ASN A 176 13.48 19.19 17.04
CA ASN A 176 13.97 19.11 18.42
C ASN A 176 13.06 18.27 19.33
N ARG A 177 11.75 18.25 19.09
CA ARG A 177 10.75 17.60 19.97
C ARG A 177 10.04 16.41 19.33
N GLN A 178 10.07 16.29 18.01
CA GLN A 178 9.22 15.39 17.25
C GLN A 178 9.97 14.76 16.07
N VAL A 179 9.47 13.61 15.64
CA VAL A 179 9.92 12.88 14.46
C VAL A 179 8.71 12.68 13.55
N LEU A 180 8.83 13.07 12.29
CA LEU A 180 7.85 12.78 11.25
C LEU A 180 8.17 11.42 10.65
N ILE A 181 7.20 10.51 10.69
CA ILE A 181 7.34 9.16 10.11
C ILE A 181 6.25 8.90 9.08
N GLY A 182 6.62 8.22 8.00
CA GLY A 182 5.71 7.54 7.09
C GLY A 182 5.54 6.10 7.55
N ASP A 183 4.37 5.79 8.01
CA ASP A 183 3.97 4.50 8.56
C ASP A 183 3.00 3.82 7.59
N SER A 184 3.37 2.67 7.05
CA SER A 184 2.58 1.96 6.03
C SER A 184 1.21 1.48 6.52
N ALA A 185 1.01 1.37 7.83
CA ALA A 185 -0.27 1.00 8.43
C ALA A 185 -1.15 2.21 8.76
N PHE A 186 -0.55 3.37 9.09
CA PHE A 186 -1.27 4.54 9.62
C PHE A 186 -1.10 5.84 8.83
N GLY A 187 -0.25 5.82 7.79
CA GLY A 187 0.09 7.02 7.02
C GLY A 187 1.12 7.91 7.72
N LEU A 188 1.14 9.18 7.38
CA LEU A 188 2.00 10.19 8.01
C LEU A 188 1.64 10.38 9.48
N ARG A 189 2.65 10.34 10.35
CA ARG A 189 2.49 10.49 11.81
C ARG A 189 3.60 11.34 12.41
N ILE A 190 3.21 12.18 13.37
CA ILE A 190 4.14 12.90 14.24
C ILE A 190 4.28 12.13 15.55
N VAL A 191 5.50 11.69 15.85
CA VAL A 191 5.83 10.94 17.06
C VAL A 191 6.72 11.79 17.95
N PRO A 192 6.41 11.95 19.26
CA PRO A 192 7.33 12.61 20.18
C PRO A 192 8.73 11.97 20.16
N ARG A 193 9.79 12.77 20.04
CA ARG A 193 11.18 12.28 19.92
C ARG A 193 11.55 11.26 20.99
N LYS A 194 11.16 11.52 22.26
CA LYS A 194 11.40 10.59 23.37
C LYS A 194 10.72 9.23 23.16
N ARG A 195 9.49 9.22 22.60
CA ARG A 195 8.77 7.97 22.27
C ARG A 195 9.46 7.24 21.13
N PHE A 196 9.80 7.93 20.05
CA PHE A 196 10.50 7.33 18.92
C PHE A 196 11.80 6.65 19.37
N VAL A 197 12.64 7.32 20.15
CA VAL A 197 13.92 6.77 20.66
C VAL A 197 13.70 5.49 21.49
N ARG A 198 12.65 5.43 22.31
CA ARG A 198 12.32 4.21 23.09
C ARG A 198 11.86 3.04 22.21
N GLN A 199 11.21 3.32 21.12
CA GLN A 199 10.67 2.31 20.18
C GLN A 199 11.68 1.88 19.12
N TRP A 200 12.68 2.70 18.86
CA TRP A 200 13.64 2.51 17.80
C TRP A 200 14.66 1.41 18.13
N GLN A 201 14.62 0.34 17.34
CA GLN A 201 15.42 -0.85 17.57
C GLN A 201 16.83 -0.73 17.01
N GLY A 202 17.81 -1.11 17.83
CA GLY A 202 19.21 -1.19 17.43
C GLY A 202 19.87 0.14 17.10
N SER A 203 19.19 1.27 17.28
CA SER A 203 19.69 2.63 16.95
C SER A 203 20.28 2.73 15.54
N LEU A 204 19.66 2.03 14.58
CA LEU A 204 20.13 1.91 13.20
C LEU A 204 19.14 2.58 12.25
N PHE A 205 19.65 3.45 11.40
CA PHE A 205 18.96 3.97 10.23
C PHE A 205 19.48 3.29 8.97
N PHE A 206 18.56 2.82 8.13
CA PHE A 206 18.90 2.31 6.82
C PHE A 206 18.66 3.42 5.79
N MET A 207 19.75 3.86 5.16
CA MET A 207 19.77 5.07 4.32
C MET A 207 20.32 4.74 2.94
N VAL A 208 19.71 5.35 1.93
CA VAL A 208 20.26 5.39 0.57
C VAL A 208 21.30 6.52 0.52
N HIS A 209 22.53 6.20 0.17
CA HIS A 209 23.62 7.17 0.13
C HIS A 209 24.21 7.39 -1.27
N SER A 210 23.80 6.59 -2.27
CA SER A 210 24.20 6.74 -3.66
C SER A 210 23.09 6.25 -4.59
N GLY A 211 22.99 6.86 -5.74
CA GLY A 211 21.98 6.59 -6.77
C GLY A 211 21.44 7.88 -7.38
N LYS A 212 20.52 7.74 -8.34
CA LYS A 212 19.80 8.86 -8.95
C LYS A 212 18.91 9.55 -7.92
N ASN A 213 18.60 10.84 -8.15
CA ASN A 213 17.65 11.61 -7.34
C ASN A 213 18.03 11.81 -5.85
N LEU A 214 19.28 11.57 -5.45
CA LEU A 214 19.75 11.85 -4.10
C LEU A 214 19.56 13.32 -3.67
N PRO A 215 19.79 14.32 -4.54
CA PRO A 215 19.49 15.72 -4.24
C PRO A 215 18.02 15.98 -3.98
N VAL A 216 17.13 15.28 -4.69
CA VAL A 216 15.67 15.36 -4.50
C VAL A 216 15.30 14.82 -3.11
N ALA A 217 15.88 13.71 -2.70
CA ALA A 217 15.63 13.13 -1.38
C ALA A 217 16.02 14.09 -0.25
N ARG A 218 17.13 14.80 -0.39
CA ARG A 218 17.56 15.83 0.57
C ARG A 218 16.60 17.00 0.64
N LYS A 219 16.09 17.46 -0.49
CA LYS A 219 15.11 18.55 -0.58
C LYS A 219 13.77 18.18 0.04
N ASN A 220 13.35 16.93 -0.10
CA ASN A 220 12.06 16.45 0.41
C ASN A 220 12.10 16.09 1.90
N PHE A 221 13.26 16.04 2.52
CA PHE A 221 13.37 15.80 3.96
C PHE A 221 12.85 17.01 4.75
N ASN A 222 12.01 16.79 5.76
CA ASN A 222 11.33 17.83 6.55
C ASN A 222 10.32 18.67 5.74
N GLY A 223 9.65 18.08 4.75
CA GLY A 223 8.63 18.77 3.94
C GLY A 223 7.49 19.35 4.79
N SER A 224 7.19 20.65 4.63
CA SER A 224 6.15 21.34 5.40
C SER A 224 4.75 20.77 5.17
N SER A 225 4.44 20.35 3.95
CA SER A 225 3.16 19.71 3.60
C SER A 225 2.95 18.39 4.34
N GLU A 226 3.99 17.59 4.49
CA GLU A 226 3.93 16.30 5.20
C GLU A 226 3.76 16.50 6.71
N TRP A 227 4.43 17.51 7.31
CA TRP A 227 4.21 17.87 8.70
C TRP A 227 2.78 18.35 8.94
N ALA A 228 2.23 19.16 8.03
CA ALA A 228 0.84 19.63 8.10
C ALA A 228 -0.14 18.45 7.98
N ALA A 229 0.03 17.56 7.01
CA ALA A 229 -0.82 16.39 6.81
C ALA A 229 -0.78 15.44 8.00
N ALA A 230 0.39 15.20 8.60
CA ALA A 230 0.55 14.38 9.80
C ALA A 230 -0.09 14.99 11.05
N GLY A 231 -0.14 16.34 11.14
CA GLY A 231 -0.72 17.08 12.25
C GLY A 231 -2.25 17.15 12.23
N ILE A 232 -2.90 16.73 11.16
CA ILE A 232 -4.37 16.73 11.07
C ILE A 232 -4.93 15.77 12.12
N LYS A 233 -5.59 16.35 13.11
CA LYS A 233 -6.35 15.60 14.12
C LYS A 233 -7.73 15.31 13.52
N GLY A 234 -8.11 14.05 13.45
CA GLY A 234 -9.49 13.66 13.18
C GLY A 234 -10.43 14.26 14.24
N PRO A 235 -11.75 14.24 14.03
CA PRO A 235 -12.71 14.74 15.00
C PRO A 235 -12.40 14.19 16.38
N THR A 236 -12.23 15.07 17.37
CA THR A 236 -11.76 14.73 18.73
C THR A 236 -12.63 13.71 19.47
N HIS A 237 -13.91 13.58 19.07
CA HIS A 237 -14.82 12.59 19.63
C HIS A 237 -14.55 11.16 19.12
N LEU A 238 -14.03 10.99 17.89
CA LEU A 238 -13.65 9.66 17.38
C LEU A 238 -12.35 9.15 18.02
N ALA A 239 -11.44 10.04 18.41
CA ALA A 239 -10.22 9.66 19.13
C ALA A 239 -10.51 9.10 20.54
N ARG A 240 -11.71 9.34 21.11
CA ARG A 240 -12.15 8.75 22.37
C ARG A 240 -12.91 7.43 22.23
N ILE A 241 -13.46 7.17 21.04
CA ILE A 241 -14.32 5.99 20.79
C ILE A 241 -13.51 4.84 20.16
N VAL A 242 -12.45 5.17 19.43
CA VAL A 242 -11.56 4.14 18.86
C VAL A 242 -10.38 3.98 19.80
N PRO A 243 -10.32 2.92 20.61
CA PRO A 243 -9.09 2.53 21.28
C PRO A 243 -8.00 2.45 20.21
N ASP A 244 -6.78 2.80 20.59
CA ASP A 244 -5.62 2.77 19.71
C ASP A 244 -5.76 1.55 18.78
N VAL A 245 -5.84 1.75 17.45
CA VAL A 245 -6.17 0.68 16.47
C VAL A 245 -5.28 -0.54 16.67
N TRP A 246 -4.09 -0.36 17.23
CA TRP A 246 -3.23 -1.45 17.69
C TRP A 246 -3.88 -2.32 18.78
N THR A 247 -4.69 -1.77 19.65
CA THR A 247 -5.42 -2.55 20.66
C THR A 247 -6.51 -3.38 20.00
N MET A 248 -7.20 -2.85 18.96
CA MET A 248 -8.19 -3.63 18.20
C MET A 248 -7.54 -4.75 17.39
N ILE A 249 -6.44 -4.49 16.70
CA ILE A 249 -5.72 -5.50 15.92
C ILE A 249 -5.15 -6.60 16.82
N LEU A 250 -4.72 -6.26 18.04
CA LEU A 250 -4.13 -7.23 18.98
C LEU A 250 -5.16 -7.97 19.85
N THR A 251 -6.39 -7.43 20.01
CA THR A 251 -7.43 -8.06 20.85
C THR A 251 -8.42 -8.91 20.08
N GLU A 252 -8.65 -8.64 18.79
CA GLU A 252 -9.63 -9.38 17.99
C GLU A 252 -9.03 -10.46 17.07
N GLY A 253 -7.73 -10.62 16.99
CA GLY A 253 -7.11 -11.65 16.18
C GLY A 253 -5.62 -11.67 16.36
N GLY A 254 -5.12 -12.65 17.06
CA GLY A 254 -3.68 -12.91 17.03
C GLY A 254 -3.18 -13.14 15.58
N PRO A 255 -1.86 -13.09 15.34
CA PRO A 255 -1.24 -13.09 14.00
C PRO A 255 -1.55 -14.32 13.13
N ASN A 256 -2.44 -15.21 13.58
CA ASN A 256 -2.76 -16.49 12.91
C ASN A 256 -4.11 -16.50 12.17
N GLN A 257 -4.90 -15.43 12.14
CA GLN A 257 -6.22 -15.46 11.48
C GLN A 257 -6.30 -14.78 10.11
N PHE A 258 -5.27 -14.09 9.66
CA PHE A 258 -5.26 -13.59 8.27
C PHE A 258 -4.73 -14.66 7.33
N GLN A 259 -5.68 -15.48 6.85
CA GLN A 259 -5.43 -16.58 5.94
C GLN A 259 -4.84 -16.18 4.59
N LEU A 260 -3.95 -16.99 4.15
CA LEU A 260 -3.33 -17.30 2.86
C LEU A 260 -4.11 -16.96 1.54
N GLY A 261 -5.30 -16.37 1.61
CA GLY A 261 -6.12 -16.03 0.44
C GLY A 261 -5.54 -14.95 -0.47
N GLY A 262 -4.53 -14.19 -0.01
CA GLY A 262 -3.94 -13.08 -0.76
C GLY A 262 -2.95 -13.51 -1.85
N PHE A 263 -2.33 -14.66 -1.72
CA PHE A 263 -1.32 -15.14 -2.69
C PHE A 263 -1.90 -15.46 -4.07
N ALA A 264 -3.16 -15.90 -4.13
CA ALA A 264 -3.84 -16.20 -5.39
C ALA A 264 -4.05 -14.97 -6.28
N LYS A 265 -4.11 -13.76 -5.70
CA LYS A 265 -4.30 -12.51 -6.46
C LYS A 265 -3.01 -11.94 -7.04
N ILE A 266 -1.84 -12.36 -6.56
CA ILE A 266 -0.53 -11.82 -6.99
C ILE A 266 0.12 -12.70 -8.05
N GLY A 267 -0.44 -13.90 -8.35
CA GLY A 267 0.11 -14.82 -9.34
C GLY A 267 1.56 -15.25 -9.03
N ILE A 268 1.89 -15.41 -7.76
CA ILE A 268 3.20 -15.91 -7.30
C ILE A 268 3.06 -17.43 -7.11
N PRO A 269 3.92 -18.24 -7.75
CA PRO A 269 3.89 -19.69 -7.62
C PRO A 269 4.23 -20.17 -6.21
#